data_540ec11ab0c79f3dfc42250dbefa1819
#
_entry.id   540ec11ab0c79f3dfc42250dbefa1819
#
_cell.length_a   1.000
_cell.length_b   1.000
_cell.length_c   1.000
_cell.angle_alpha   90.00
_cell.angle_beta   90.00
_cell.angle_gamma   90.00
#
_symmetry.space_group_name_H-M   'P 1'
#
loop_
_entity.id
_entity.type
_entity.pdbx_description
1 polymer ?
#
loop_
_entity_poly.entity_id
_entity_poly.type
_entity_poly.pdbx_seq_one_letter_code
_entity_poly.pdbx_strand_id
1 'polypeptide(L)'
;MLLTNIIGAACGTTNCYVDARTGALVFNGEYMPRKIWSDLSSMQLGKYGEYYAKMEFTSYGFDVYTSEVDDHGVDFIAKSKNGTFYEVQVKSVRDDNYVFIKKSKIVLQSNRLICFIRFNDNELPDCYVFPATVFEKPDGSLFTSKDYEGLKSQPEYGISVKKKENLEKMQKYRSEITLLELR
;
A
#
# COMPACT_ATOMS: atom_id res chain seq x y z
N MET A 1 43.16 1.77 9.91
CA MET A 1 42.08 2.77 9.86
C MET A 1 41.72 3.23 8.44
N LEU A 2 42.36 2.73 7.40
CA LEU A 2 42.14 3.14 5.98
C LEU A 2 41.31 2.16 5.12
N LEU A 3 41.04 0.95 5.59
CA LEU A 3 40.31 -0.07 4.82
C LEU A 3 38.77 -0.02 5.02
N THR A 4 38.29 0.59 6.11
CA THR A 4 36.88 0.70 6.42
C THR A 4 36.10 1.66 5.48
N ASN A 5 36.78 2.67 4.91
CA ASN A 5 36.15 3.66 4.04
C ASN A 5 36.00 3.22 2.58
N ILE A 6 36.76 2.20 2.15
CA ILE A 6 36.71 1.77 0.71
C ILE A 6 35.57 0.77 0.49
N ILE A 7 35.25 -0.04 1.49
CA ILE A 7 34.23 -1.09 1.36
C ILE A 7 32.81 -0.54 1.57
N GLY A 8 32.66 0.48 2.45
CA GLY A 8 31.37 1.19 2.61
C GLY A 8 30.93 1.90 1.32
N ALA A 9 31.88 2.40 0.53
CA ALA A 9 31.58 3.06 -0.76
C ALA A 9 31.20 2.06 -1.88
N ALA A 10 31.67 0.82 -1.80
CA ALA A 10 31.35 -0.20 -2.82
C ALA A 10 30.03 -0.93 -2.57
N CYS A 11 29.54 -0.96 -1.31
CA CYS A 11 28.31 -1.65 -0.92
C CYS A 11 27.07 -0.73 -0.90
N GLY A 12 27.25 0.60 -0.90
CA GLY A 12 26.14 1.57 -0.85
C GLY A 12 25.24 1.47 0.39
N THR A 13 25.60 0.66 1.39
CA THR A 13 24.84 0.45 2.63
C THR A 13 25.76 0.57 3.85
N THR A 14 25.28 1.24 4.88
CA THR A 14 25.99 1.42 6.16
C THR A 14 26.03 0.16 7.05
N ASN A 15 25.47 -0.96 6.59
CA ASN A 15 25.20 -2.16 7.38
C ASN A 15 26.14 -3.33 7.11
N CYS A 16 27.28 -3.12 6.47
CA CYS A 16 28.31 -4.15 6.31
C CYS A 16 29.65 -3.66 6.83
N TYR A 17 30.40 -4.54 7.48
CA TYR A 17 31.77 -4.30 7.93
C TYR A 17 32.61 -5.56 7.68
N VAL A 18 33.91 -5.36 7.58
CA VAL A 18 34.86 -6.50 7.51
C VAL A 18 35.27 -6.87 8.93
N ASP A 19 35.02 -8.11 9.34
CA ASP A 19 35.54 -8.64 10.59
C ASP A 19 37.08 -8.62 10.53
N ALA A 20 37.67 -7.84 11.41
CA ALA A 20 39.12 -7.65 11.43
C ALA A 20 39.91 -8.93 11.75
N ARG A 21 39.30 -9.98 12.29
CA ARG A 21 39.92 -11.24 12.64
C ARG A 21 39.90 -12.26 11.51
N THR A 22 38.82 -12.25 10.72
CA THR A 22 38.59 -13.27 9.68
C THR A 22 38.71 -12.73 8.27
N GLY A 23 38.73 -11.40 8.10
CA GLY A 23 38.66 -10.75 6.78
C GLY A 23 37.32 -10.94 6.07
N ALA A 24 36.34 -11.55 6.72
CA ALA A 24 35.03 -11.79 6.14
C ALA A 24 34.16 -10.54 6.15
N LEU A 25 33.38 -10.37 5.08
CA LEU A 25 32.33 -9.36 5.02
C LEU A 25 31.17 -9.81 5.91
N VAL A 26 30.87 -9.06 6.95
CA VAL A 26 29.76 -9.33 7.87
C VAL A 26 28.67 -8.32 7.61
N PHE A 27 27.46 -8.81 7.36
CA PHE A 27 26.26 -7.99 7.30
C PHE A 27 25.63 -7.95 8.71
N ASN A 28 25.35 -6.77 9.21
CA ASN A 28 24.55 -6.61 10.42
C ASN A 28 23.11 -7.03 10.11
N GLY A 29 22.87 -8.29 10.23
CA GLY A 29 21.68 -9.13 10.05
C GLY A 29 20.26 -8.57 9.89
N GLU A 30 20.08 -7.28 9.65
CA GLU A 30 18.76 -6.75 9.30
C GLU A 30 18.60 -6.76 7.79
N TYR A 31 17.68 -7.59 7.32
CA TYR A 31 17.21 -7.53 5.95
C TYR A 31 16.56 -6.16 5.71
N MET A 32 17.23 -5.34 4.91
CA MET A 32 16.70 -4.04 4.47
C MET A 32 16.18 -4.20 3.06
N PRO A 33 14.86 -4.26 2.85
CA PRO A 33 14.30 -4.27 1.51
C PRO A 33 14.70 -2.99 0.78
N ARG A 34 14.92 -3.09 -0.54
CA ARG A 34 15.13 -1.92 -1.38
C ARG A 34 13.90 -1.02 -1.30
N LYS A 35 14.10 0.27 -0.99
CA LYS A 35 13.03 1.24 -0.78
C LYS A 35 13.15 2.44 -1.75
N ILE A 36 13.56 2.18 -2.99
CA ILE A 36 13.60 3.20 -4.05
C ILE A 36 12.44 2.92 -5.01
N TRP A 37 11.29 3.46 -4.65
CA TRP A 37 10.04 3.22 -5.36
C TRP A 37 9.92 4.04 -6.64
N SER A 38 10.68 5.15 -6.74
CA SER A 38 10.76 5.99 -7.93
C SER A 38 11.32 5.25 -9.16
N ASP A 39 12.12 4.20 -8.96
CA ASP A 39 12.65 3.36 -10.05
C ASP A 39 11.59 2.45 -10.68
N LEU A 40 10.47 2.22 -10.01
CA LEU A 40 9.42 1.34 -10.50
C LEU A 40 8.49 2.08 -11.48
N SER A 41 8.09 1.42 -12.55
CA SER A 41 6.96 1.89 -13.36
C SER A 41 5.65 1.85 -12.54
N SER A 42 4.61 2.57 -12.97
CA SER A 42 3.30 2.54 -12.30
C SER A 42 2.70 1.14 -12.23
N MET A 43 2.92 0.30 -13.26
CA MET A 43 2.46 -1.10 -13.26
C MET A 43 3.21 -1.95 -12.24
N GLN A 44 4.54 -1.80 -12.16
CA GLN A 44 5.37 -2.51 -11.17
C GLN A 44 5.01 -2.09 -9.75
N LEU A 45 4.82 -0.77 -9.51
CA LEU A 45 4.41 -0.25 -8.21
C LEU A 45 3.03 -0.77 -7.81
N GLY A 46 2.08 -0.79 -8.76
CA GLY A 46 0.75 -1.37 -8.53
C GLY A 46 0.83 -2.83 -8.12
N LYS A 47 1.63 -3.61 -8.89
CA LYS A 47 1.79 -5.05 -8.61
C LYS A 47 2.52 -5.31 -7.30
N TYR A 48 3.54 -4.52 -6.97
CA TYR A 48 4.19 -4.59 -5.67
C TYR A 48 3.20 -4.30 -4.53
N GLY A 49 2.36 -3.28 -4.69
CA GLY A 49 1.32 -2.96 -3.71
C GLY A 49 0.32 -4.09 -3.49
N GLU A 50 -0.12 -4.79 -4.54
CA GLU A 50 -0.97 -5.98 -4.38
C GLU A 50 -0.30 -7.08 -3.55
N TYR A 51 0.99 -7.36 -3.78
CA TYR A 51 1.73 -8.34 -2.97
C TYR A 51 1.91 -7.85 -1.53
N TYR A 52 2.25 -6.57 -1.35
CA TYR A 52 2.40 -5.98 -0.03
C TYR A 52 1.09 -6.04 0.77
N ALA A 53 -0.04 -5.70 0.15
CA ALA A 53 -1.36 -5.80 0.78
C ALA A 53 -1.68 -7.24 1.23
N LYS A 54 -1.41 -8.24 0.37
CA LYS A 54 -1.63 -9.65 0.72
C LYS A 54 -0.77 -10.09 1.91
N MET A 55 0.50 -9.70 1.93
CA MET A 55 1.41 -9.96 3.06
C MET A 55 0.90 -9.29 4.34
N GLU A 56 0.46 -8.03 4.23
CA GLU A 56 -0.07 -7.27 5.36
C GLU A 56 -1.30 -7.96 5.96
N PHE A 57 -2.32 -8.28 5.15
CA PHE A 57 -3.50 -9.01 5.62
C PHE A 57 -3.14 -10.37 6.24
N THR A 58 -2.22 -11.11 5.62
CA THR A 58 -1.75 -12.40 6.15
C THR A 58 -1.08 -12.24 7.52
N SER A 59 -0.29 -11.17 7.72
CA SER A 59 0.39 -10.91 9.00
C SER A 59 -0.59 -10.68 10.16
N TYR A 60 -1.79 -10.14 9.85
CA TYR A 60 -2.89 -10.00 10.82
C TYR A 60 -3.76 -11.26 10.96
N GLY A 61 -3.42 -12.35 10.25
CA GLY A 61 -4.05 -13.66 10.38
C GLY A 61 -5.31 -13.84 9.53
N PHE A 62 -5.45 -13.09 8.45
CA PHE A 62 -6.46 -13.35 7.42
C PHE A 62 -6.00 -14.46 6.48
N ASP A 63 -6.91 -15.31 6.04
CA ASP A 63 -6.70 -16.19 4.91
C ASP A 63 -6.87 -15.39 3.61
N VAL A 64 -5.87 -15.43 2.73
CA VAL A 64 -5.88 -14.64 1.48
C VAL A 64 -6.06 -15.56 0.27
N TYR A 65 -7.05 -15.25 -0.57
CA TYR A 65 -7.39 -15.97 -1.80
C TYR A 65 -7.24 -15.04 -3.00
N THR A 66 -6.51 -15.47 -4.01
CA THR A 66 -6.36 -14.70 -5.26
C THR A 66 -7.43 -15.11 -6.27
N SER A 67 -8.11 -14.14 -6.89
CA SER A 67 -8.99 -14.41 -8.03
C SER A 67 -8.16 -14.64 -9.29
N GLU A 68 -8.54 -15.61 -10.10
CA GLU A 68 -7.94 -15.84 -11.42
C GLU A 68 -8.39 -14.81 -12.45
N VAL A 69 -9.57 -14.22 -12.25
CA VAL A 69 -10.17 -13.24 -13.18
C VAL A 69 -10.55 -11.97 -12.43
N ASP A 70 -10.03 -10.83 -12.87
CA ASP A 70 -10.32 -9.48 -12.32
C ASP A 70 -11.33 -8.75 -13.21
N ASP A 71 -12.62 -9.14 -13.14
CA ASP A 71 -13.67 -8.43 -13.87
C ASP A 71 -14.30 -7.27 -13.07
N HIS A 72 -14.17 -7.27 -11.75
CA HIS A 72 -14.90 -6.37 -10.86
C HIS A 72 -14.02 -5.48 -10.00
N GLY A 73 -12.70 -5.40 -10.31
CA GLY A 73 -11.74 -4.62 -9.54
C GLY A 73 -11.48 -5.21 -8.14
N VAL A 74 -11.58 -6.53 -7.98
CA VAL A 74 -11.20 -7.27 -6.77
C VAL A 74 -9.81 -7.85 -7.00
N ASP A 75 -8.81 -7.36 -6.28
CA ASP A 75 -7.43 -7.86 -6.40
C ASP A 75 -7.23 -9.16 -5.60
N PHE A 76 -7.96 -9.31 -4.49
CA PHE A 76 -7.99 -10.54 -3.70
C PHE A 76 -9.17 -10.58 -2.71
N ILE A 77 -9.44 -11.78 -2.19
CA ILE A 77 -10.40 -12.00 -1.10
C ILE A 77 -9.62 -12.24 0.19
N ALA A 78 -10.02 -11.59 1.28
CA ALA A 78 -9.49 -11.82 2.61
C ALA A 78 -10.59 -12.40 3.50
N LYS A 79 -10.32 -13.53 4.15
CA LYS A 79 -11.25 -14.13 5.13
C LYS A 79 -10.68 -13.95 6.53
N SER A 80 -11.45 -13.33 7.41
CA SER A 80 -11.09 -13.16 8.81
C SER A 80 -11.29 -14.43 9.63
N LYS A 81 -10.74 -14.47 10.83
CA LYS A 81 -10.86 -15.61 11.76
C LYS A 81 -12.30 -15.92 12.16
N ASN A 82 -13.15 -14.90 12.20
CA ASN A 82 -14.58 -15.07 12.48
C ASN A 82 -15.39 -15.59 11.28
N GLY A 83 -14.74 -15.82 10.13
CA GLY A 83 -15.35 -16.37 8.92
C GLY A 83 -15.90 -15.32 7.93
N THR A 84 -15.74 -14.03 8.21
CA THR A 84 -16.21 -12.96 7.32
C THR A 84 -15.27 -12.85 6.11
N PHE A 85 -15.88 -12.76 4.91
CA PHE A 85 -15.15 -12.56 3.65
C PHE A 85 -15.18 -11.08 3.24
N TYR A 86 -14.03 -10.56 2.92
CA TYR A 86 -13.84 -9.20 2.42
C TYR A 86 -13.28 -9.25 1.00
N GLU A 87 -13.88 -8.48 0.11
CA GLU A 87 -13.35 -8.22 -1.22
C GLU A 87 -12.40 -7.02 -1.13
N VAL A 88 -11.15 -7.20 -1.50
CA VAL A 88 -10.13 -6.16 -1.38
C VAL A 88 -9.70 -5.65 -2.73
N GLN A 89 -9.76 -4.32 -2.91
CA GLN A 89 -9.18 -3.60 -4.03
C GLN A 89 -7.96 -2.80 -3.56
N VAL A 90 -6.82 -3.00 -4.21
CA VAL A 90 -5.59 -2.30 -3.88
C VAL A 90 -5.43 -1.06 -4.74
N LYS A 91 -5.01 0.02 -4.13
CA LYS A 91 -4.61 1.26 -4.81
C LYS A 91 -3.26 1.72 -4.32
N SER A 92 -2.30 1.78 -5.20
CA SER A 92 -0.94 2.21 -4.92
C SER A 92 -0.71 3.63 -5.43
N VAL A 93 -0.05 4.44 -4.62
CA VAL A 93 0.32 5.81 -4.99
C VAL A 93 1.78 6.05 -4.62
N ARG A 94 2.48 6.81 -5.47
CA ARG A 94 3.80 7.36 -5.14
C ARG A 94 3.62 8.76 -4.62
N ASP A 95 4.30 9.05 -3.53
CA ASP A 95 4.28 10.36 -2.87
C ASP A 95 2.86 10.80 -2.43
N ASP A 96 2.70 12.06 -2.13
CA ASP A 96 1.42 12.64 -1.75
C ASP A 96 0.60 13.00 -3.00
N ASN A 97 -0.07 12.03 -3.58
CA ASN A 97 -0.78 12.21 -4.83
C ASN A 97 -2.28 11.83 -4.73
N TYR A 98 -2.94 11.77 -5.87
CA TYR A 98 -4.33 11.43 -6.07
C TYR A 98 -4.45 10.12 -6.80
N VAL A 99 -5.33 9.25 -6.35
CA VAL A 99 -5.75 8.05 -7.09
C VAL A 99 -7.26 8.02 -7.21
N PHE A 100 -7.76 7.31 -8.21
CA PHE A 100 -9.19 7.18 -8.44
C PHE A 100 -9.61 5.73 -8.63
N ILE A 101 -10.89 5.49 -8.40
CA ILE A 101 -11.59 4.23 -8.66
C ILE A 101 -12.79 4.56 -9.52
N LYS A 102 -12.92 3.91 -10.68
CA LYS A 102 -14.11 4.08 -11.51
C LYS A 102 -15.35 3.58 -10.77
N LYS A 103 -16.42 4.36 -10.73
CA LYS A 103 -17.66 3.97 -10.04
C LYS A 103 -18.21 2.63 -10.54
N SER A 104 -18.03 2.31 -11.83
CA SER A 104 -18.42 1.04 -12.43
C SER A 104 -17.61 -0.19 -11.95
N LYS A 105 -16.50 0.01 -11.23
CA LYS A 105 -15.60 -1.04 -10.77
C LYS A 105 -15.63 -1.23 -9.25
N ILE A 106 -16.59 -0.63 -8.55
CA ILE A 106 -16.70 -0.75 -7.11
C ILE A 106 -18.16 -0.71 -6.67
N VAL A 107 -18.51 -1.60 -5.75
CA VAL A 107 -19.80 -1.59 -5.05
C VAL A 107 -19.56 -1.04 -3.65
N LEU A 108 -20.40 -0.10 -3.21
CA LEU A 108 -20.27 0.52 -1.88
C LEU A 108 -20.92 -0.40 -0.81
N GLN A 109 -20.11 -1.31 -0.27
CA GLN A 109 -20.53 -2.27 0.76
C GLN A 109 -19.47 -2.31 1.87
N SER A 110 -19.88 -2.69 3.07
CA SER A 110 -19.00 -2.73 4.25
C SER A 110 -17.91 -3.81 4.15
N ASN A 111 -18.20 -4.91 3.43
CA ASN A 111 -17.24 -5.99 3.17
C ASN A 111 -16.38 -5.76 1.90
N ARG A 112 -16.61 -4.66 1.18
CA ARG A 112 -15.72 -4.20 0.10
C ARG A 112 -14.70 -3.25 0.69
N LEU A 113 -13.44 -3.67 0.73
CA LEU A 113 -12.34 -2.89 1.31
C LEU A 113 -11.46 -2.27 0.22
N ILE A 114 -11.00 -1.07 0.48
CA ILE A 114 -9.92 -0.44 -0.27
C ILE A 114 -8.66 -0.54 0.58
N CYS A 115 -7.63 -1.18 0.03
CA CYS A 115 -6.28 -1.16 0.59
C CYS A 115 -5.46 -0.11 -0.17
N PHE A 116 -5.27 1.05 0.44
CA PHE A 116 -4.52 2.17 -0.12
C PHE A 116 -3.09 2.13 0.39
N ILE A 117 -2.12 2.05 -0.54
CA ILE A 117 -0.70 1.95 -0.21
C ILE A 117 0.03 3.16 -0.77
N ARG A 118 0.70 3.88 0.11
CA ARG A 118 1.51 5.04 -0.19
C ARG A 118 2.99 4.68 -0.13
N PHE A 119 3.72 5.02 -1.17
CA PHE A 119 5.14 4.75 -1.32
C PHE A 119 5.93 6.05 -1.35
N ASN A 120 6.87 6.20 -0.41
CA ASN A 120 7.87 7.25 -0.39
C ASN A 120 9.26 6.62 -0.45
N ASP A 121 10.14 7.16 -1.26
CA ASP A 121 11.51 6.67 -1.34
C ASP A 121 12.20 6.70 0.04
N ASN A 122 12.97 5.67 0.31
CA ASN A 122 13.69 5.41 1.57
C ASN A 122 12.82 5.04 2.78
N GLU A 123 11.49 4.97 2.63
CA GLU A 123 10.54 4.56 3.67
C GLU A 123 9.89 3.20 3.32
N LEU A 124 9.42 2.48 4.34
CA LEU A 124 8.51 1.36 4.10
C LEU A 124 7.16 1.89 3.64
N PRO A 125 6.40 1.12 2.82
CA PRO A 125 5.09 1.56 2.38
C PRO A 125 4.14 1.78 3.55
N ASP A 126 3.41 2.89 3.53
CA ASP A 126 2.26 3.08 4.42
C ASP A 126 1.04 2.34 3.87
N CYS A 127 0.39 1.56 4.72
CA CYS A 127 -0.80 0.79 4.36
C CYS A 127 -2.03 1.29 5.12
N TYR A 128 -3.09 1.58 4.39
CA TYR A 128 -4.37 2.05 4.93
C TYR A 128 -5.50 1.18 4.39
N VAL A 129 -6.42 0.76 5.26
CA VAL A 129 -7.54 -0.09 4.88
C VAL A 129 -8.84 0.54 5.36
N PHE A 130 -9.81 0.66 4.47
CA PHE A 130 -11.11 1.24 4.79
C PHE A 130 -12.23 0.66 3.92
N PRO A 131 -13.47 0.62 4.40
CA PRO A 131 -14.60 0.11 3.64
C PRO A 131 -14.97 1.06 2.50
N ALA A 132 -15.47 0.53 1.39
CA ALA A 132 -15.93 1.33 0.25
C ALA A 132 -17.09 2.28 0.61
N THR A 133 -17.80 2.03 1.70
CA THR A 133 -18.88 2.90 2.21
C THR A 133 -18.43 4.32 2.58
N VAL A 134 -17.10 4.58 2.71
CA VAL A 134 -16.59 5.95 2.89
C VAL A 134 -16.98 6.87 1.71
N PHE A 135 -17.25 6.29 0.54
CA PHE A 135 -17.67 7.02 -0.65
C PHE A 135 -19.18 7.29 -0.75
N GLU A 136 -20.00 6.79 0.17
CA GLU A 136 -21.44 7.14 0.24
C GLU A 136 -21.64 8.60 0.63
N LYS A 137 -20.77 9.10 1.53
CA LYS A 137 -20.76 10.50 1.99
C LYS A 137 -19.33 11.03 2.00
N PRO A 138 -18.73 11.27 0.82
CA PRO A 138 -17.35 11.74 0.75
C PRO A 138 -17.22 13.13 1.36
N ASP A 139 -16.10 13.39 2.04
CA ASP A 139 -15.82 14.69 2.70
C ASP A 139 -15.41 15.80 1.73
N GLY A 140 -15.32 15.47 0.43
CA GLY A 140 -14.94 16.41 -0.62
C GLY A 140 -13.45 16.79 -0.64
N SER A 141 -12.65 16.27 0.27
CA SER A 141 -11.23 16.57 0.43
C SER A 141 -10.35 15.32 0.34
N LEU A 142 -10.39 14.44 1.36
CA LEU A 142 -9.71 13.14 1.35
C LEU A 142 -10.40 12.19 0.38
N PHE A 143 -11.72 12.05 0.53
CA PHE A 143 -12.57 11.25 -0.34
C PHE A 143 -13.44 12.15 -1.20
N THR A 144 -13.48 11.90 -2.50
CA THR A 144 -14.25 12.68 -3.47
C THR A 144 -15.11 11.79 -4.35
N SER A 145 -16.18 12.35 -4.88
CA SER A 145 -17.05 11.74 -5.89
C SER A 145 -17.22 12.71 -7.06
N LYS A 146 -16.96 12.25 -8.28
CA LYS A 146 -17.08 13.04 -9.50
C LYS A 146 -17.83 12.26 -10.56
N ASP A 147 -18.83 12.88 -11.16
CA ASP A 147 -19.68 12.26 -12.17
C ASP A 147 -19.33 12.67 -13.61
N TYR A 148 -18.66 13.84 -13.79
CA TYR A 148 -18.21 14.36 -15.10
C TYR A 148 -19.32 14.49 -16.13
N GLU A 149 -20.52 14.94 -15.69
CA GLU A 149 -21.68 15.11 -16.58
C GLU A 149 -21.32 15.91 -17.84
N GLY A 150 -21.67 15.36 -19.01
CA GLY A 150 -21.38 15.96 -20.31
C GLY A 150 -19.91 15.88 -20.76
N LEU A 151 -19.02 15.24 -20.01
CA LEU A 151 -17.62 15.05 -20.35
C LEU A 151 -17.32 13.61 -20.78
N LYS A 152 -16.16 13.40 -21.45
CA LYS A 152 -15.69 12.07 -21.86
C LYS A 152 -15.15 11.22 -20.70
N SER A 153 -14.84 11.83 -19.57
CA SER A 153 -14.31 11.15 -18.38
C SER A 153 -15.38 10.29 -17.74
N GLN A 154 -15.00 9.11 -17.26
CA GLN A 154 -15.92 8.23 -16.55
C GLN A 154 -16.09 8.65 -15.10
N PRO A 155 -17.29 8.47 -14.51
CA PRO A 155 -17.52 8.73 -13.10
C PRO A 155 -16.53 7.99 -12.19
N GLU A 156 -16.04 8.70 -11.16
CA GLU A 156 -15.00 8.16 -10.27
C GLU A 156 -15.20 8.57 -8.81
N TYR A 157 -14.67 7.73 -7.93
CA TYR A 157 -14.35 8.08 -6.55
C TYR A 157 -12.85 8.36 -6.46
N GLY A 158 -12.48 9.39 -5.70
CA GLY A 158 -11.11 9.82 -5.56
C GLY A 158 -10.61 9.71 -4.13
N ILE A 159 -9.32 9.44 -3.99
CA ILE A 159 -8.57 9.46 -2.74
C ILE A 159 -7.42 10.44 -2.93
N SER A 160 -7.35 11.48 -2.13
CA SER A 160 -6.33 12.53 -2.25
C SER A 160 -5.58 12.74 -0.95
N VAL A 161 -4.29 12.41 -0.94
CA VAL A 161 -3.40 12.66 0.20
C VAL A 161 -2.45 13.84 -0.03
N LYS A 162 -2.74 14.69 -1.05
CA LYS A 162 -1.93 15.86 -1.41
C LYS A 162 -1.80 16.91 -0.30
N LYS A 163 -2.80 16.98 0.58
CA LYS A 163 -2.81 17.91 1.70
C LYS A 163 -2.43 17.17 2.98
N LYS A 164 -1.61 17.78 3.82
CA LYS A 164 -1.22 17.26 5.12
C LYS A 164 -2.44 16.87 5.98
N GLU A 165 -3.47 17.72 6.00
CA GLU A 165 -4.73 17.47 6.71
C GLU A 165 -5.41 16.16 6.26
N ASN A 166 -5.33 15.82 4.96
CA ASN A 166 -5.89 14.57 4.44
C ASN A 166 -5.08 13.36 4.89
N LEU A 167 -3.76 13.51 4.94
CA LEU A 167 -2.90 12.46 5.47
C LEU A 167 -3.13 12.23 6.97
N GLU A 168 -3.38 13.29 7.75
CA GLU A 168 -3.78 13.21 9.15
C GLU A 168 -5.14 12.48 9.30
N LYS A 169 -6.13 12.82 8.47
CA LYS A 169 -7.43 12.11 8.44
C LYS A 169 -7.29 10.64 8.04
N MET A 170 -6.29 10.30 7.21
CA MET A 170 -6.06 8.93 6.78
C MET A 170 -5.52 8.04 7.92
N GLN A 171 -4.88 8.61 8.96
CA GLN A 171 -4.24 7.85 10.03
C GLN A 171 -5.19 6.88 10.76
N LYS A 172 -6.47 7.21 10.90
CA LYS A 172 -7.46 6.32 11.52
C LYS A 172 -7.72 5.03 10.73
N TYR A 173 -7.30 4.99 9.47
CA TYR A 173 -7.44 3.84 8.58
C TYR A 173 -6.14 3.05 8.41
N ARG A 174 -5.11 3.31 9.20
CA ARG A 174 -3.88 2.51 9.16
C ARG A 174 -4.21 1.03 9.33
N SER A 175 -3.51 0.18 8.57
CA SER A 175 -3.71 -1.28 8.60
C SER A 175 -3.61 -1.84 10.01
N GLU A 176 -2.69 -1.32 10.83
CA GLU A 176 -2.49 -1.72 12.23
C GLU A 176 -3.72 -1.49 13.11
N ILE A 177 -4.60 -0.56 12.75
CA ILE A 177 -5.86 -0.29 13.45
C ILE A 177 -6.98 -1.11 12.83
N THR A 178 -7.23 -0.90 11.53
CA THR A 178 -8.40 -1.46 10.86
C THR A 178 -8.37 -2.99 10.79
N LEU A 179 -7.22 -3.60 10.49
CA LEU A 179 -7.14 -5.07 10.38
C LEU A 179 -7.30 -5.78 11.73
N LEU A 180 -6.94 -5.13 12.85
CA LEU A 180 -7.23 -5.65 14.18
C LEU A 180 -8.73 -5.63 14.50
N GLU A 181 -9.45 -4.61 14.03
CA GLU A 181 -10.91 -4.50 14.23
C GLU A 181 -11.70 -5.49 13.35
N LEU A 182 -11.21 -5.78 12.16
CA LEU A 182 -11.87 -6.67 11.18
C LEU A 182 -11.56 -8.16 11.37
N ARG A 183 -10.59 -8.48 12.21
CA ARG A 183 -10.03 -9.82 12.41
C ARG A 183 -10.99 -10.86 13.01
#